data_7bd0f7249c57dbd3ece3cb2c26e66e13
#
_entry.id   7bd0f7249c57dbd3ece3cb2c26e66e13
#
_cell.length_a   1.000
_cell.length_b   1.000
_cell.length_c   1.000
_cell.angle_alpha   90.00
_cell.angle_beta   90.00
_cell.angle_gamma   90.00
#
_symmetry.space_group_name_H-M   'P 1'
#
loop_
_entity.id
_entity.type
_entity.pdbx_description
1 polymer ?
#
loop_
_entity_poly.entity_id
_entity_poly.type
_entity_poly.pdbx_seq_one_letter_code
_entity_poly.pdbx_strand_id
1 'polypeptide(L)'
;LALVVSVRDGVSDAAQQIYRVNPVRIDFKGPQAKRDRQKLLLYRLFENRMQINEKDIENVIINHVNEYLRLNHIPGSERERVKEGFIDSWPYAPHLLKLLDDQVLIATETQETRDLIRILVDVFKTAAKESPIITAADFSITNEDSGVSSLLDSVANQLQRNLRDKALRNFEAVRDAISNSS
;
A
#
# COMPACT_ATOMS: atom_id res chain seq x y z
N LEU A 1 -31.13 -5.75 -24.08
CA LEU A 1 -30.50 -4.46 -23.76
C LEU A 1 -30.13 -4.46 -22.28
N ALA A 2 -28.86 -4.25 -21.94
CA ALA A 2 -28.42 -4.12 -20.55
C ALA A 2 -28.02 -2.66 -20.30
N LEU A 3 -28.52 -2.06 -19.20
CA LEU A 3 -28.14 -0.72 -18.76
C LEU A 3 -27.17 -0.88 -17.57
N VAL A 4 -25.97 -0.33 -17.69
CA VAL A 4 -24.99 -0.27 -16.61
C VAL A 4 -24.94 1.17 -16.09
N VAL A 5 -25.20 1.36 -14.80
CA VAL A 5 -25.19 2.67 -14.16
C VAL A 5 -24.17 2.66 -13.03
N SER A 6 -23.25 3.62 -13.02
CA SER A 6 -22.32 3.86 -11.92
C SER A 6 -22.89 4.94 -11.01
N VAL A 7 -23.00 4.63 -9.72
CA VAL A 7 -23.47 5.56 -8.67
C VAL A 7 -22.35 5.75 -7.66
N ARG A 8 -21.92 6.98 -7.47
CA ARG A 8 -20.83 7.32 -6.51
C ARG A 8 -21.30 7.21 -5.05
N ASP A 9 -22.50 7.72 -4.78
CA ASP A 9 -23.12 7.70 -3.46
C ASP A 9 -24.54 7.18 -3.55
N GLY A 10 -24.90 6.18 -2.75
CA GLY A 10 -26.25 5.59 -2.73
C GLY A 10 -27.36 6.49 -2.18
N VAL A 11 -27.11 7.78 -1.98
CA VAL A 11 -27.97 8.72 -1.25
C VAL A 11 -28.79 9.63 -2.18
N SER A 12 -28.48 9.71 -3.47
CA SER A 12 -29.25 10.55 -4.39
C SER A 12 -30.64 9.97 -4.71
N ASP A 13 -31.65 10.82 -4.93
CA ASP A 13 -33.00 10.41 -5.33
C ASP A 13 -32.99 9.56 -6.63
N ALA A 14 -32.08 9.85 -7.55
CA ALA A 14 -31.88 9.09 -8.77
C ALA A 14 -31.37 7.67 -8.47
N ALA A 15 -30.45 7.49 -7.53
CA ALA A 15 -29.98 6.18 -7.08
C ALA A 15 -31.10 5.38 -6.41
N GLN A 16 -31.94 6.00 -5.59
CA GLN A 16 -33.08 5.38 -4.97
C GLN A 16 -34.10 4.88 -6.00
N GLN A 17 -34.32 5.61 -7.09
CA GLN A 17 -35.21 5.16 -8.16
C GLN A 17 -34.64 3.95 -8.90
N ILE A 18 -33.34 3.89 -9.14
CA ILE A 18 -32.67 2.72 -9.74
C ILE A 18 -32.81 1.50 -8.82
N TYR A 19 -32.72 1.69 -7.51
CA TYR A 19 -32.85 0.59 -6.54
C TYR A 19 -34.24 -0.03 -6.50
N ARG A 20 -35.28 0.69 -6.89
CA ARG A 20 -36.66 0.17 -6.95
C ARG A 20 -36.85 -0.95 -7.99
N VAL A 21 -36.02 -1.00 -9.03
CA VAL A 21 -36.06 -2.05 -10.05
C VAL A 21 -35.19 -3.26 -9.72
N ASN A 22 -34.71 -3.37 -8.48
CA ASN A 22 -33.90 -4.46 -7.96
C ASN A 22 -32.72 -4.84 -8.88
N PRO A 23 -31.80 -3.90 -9.17
CA PRO A 23 -30.70 -4.13 -10.07
C PRO A 23 -29.67 -5.10 -9.46
N VAL A 24 -28.92 -5.80 -10.32
CA VAL A 24 -27.71 -6.51 -9.88
C VAL A 24 -26.69 -5.48 -9.40
N ARG A 25 -26.32 -5.57 -8.13
CA ARG A 25 -25.35 -4.65 -7.53
C ARG A 25 -23.96 -5.25 -7.53
N ILE A 26 -23.00 -4.48 -7.96
CA ILE A 26 -21.57 -4.77 -7.77
C ILE A 26 -21.05 -3.71 -6.79
N ASP A 27 -20.71 -4.15 -5.57
CA ASP A 27 -20.16 -3.25 -4.57
C ASP A 27 -18.64 -3.24 -4.65
N PHE A 28 -18.08 -2.05 -4.89
CA PHE A 28 -16.63 -1.82 -4.95
C PHE A 28 -16.00 -1.54 -3.57
N LYS A 29 -16.72 -1.77 -2.48
CA LYS A 29 -16.24 -1.56 -1.10
C LYS A 29 -15.87 -2.85 -0.36
N GLY A 30 -16.21 -4.02 -0.89
CA GLY A 30 -15.93 -5.32 -0.28
C GLY A 30 -14.47 -5.75 -0.35
N PRO A 31 -14.10 -6.86 0.34
CA PRO A 31 -12.72 -7.38 0.32
C PRO A 31 -12.21 -7.71 -1.07
N GLN A 32 -13.08 -8.19 -1.96
CA GLN A 32 -12.72 -8.46 -3.35
C GLN A 32 -12.40 -7.16 -4.10
N ALA A 33 -13.19 -6.13 -3.91
CA ALA A 33 -12.95 -4.83 -4.53
C ALA A 33 -11.64 -4.18 -4.06
N LYS A 34 -11.23 -4.40 -2.80
CA LYS A 34 -9.92 -3.97 -2.32
C LYS A 34 -8.78 -4.68 -3.07
N ARG A 35 -8.89 -5.99 -3.28
CA ARG A 35 -7.91 -6.77 -4.06
C ARG A 35 -7.83 -6.31 -5.51
N ASP A 36 -8.98 -6.11 -6.15
CA ASP A 36 -9.06 -5.66 -7.54
C ASP A 36 -8.46 -4.27 -7.71
N ARG A 37 -8.67 -3.38 -6.73
CA ARG A 37 -8.05 -2.05 -6.69
C ARG A 37 -6.53 -2.14 -6.55
N GLN A 38 -6.01 -3.01 -5.68
CA GLN A 38 -4.58 -3.24 -5.52
C GLN A 38 -3.96 -3.79 -6.81
N LYS A 39 -4.59 -4.76 -7.47
CA LYS A 39 -4.15 -5.27 -8.78
C LYS A 39 -4.13 -4.18 -9.85
N LEU A 40 -5.16 -3.36 -9.92
CA LEU A 40 -5.22 -2.23 -10.84
C LEU A 40 -4.13 -1.19 -10.55
N LEU A 41 -3.86 -0.93 -9.27
CA LEU A 41 -2.79 -0.04 -8.84
C LEU A 41 -1.42 -0.53 -9.32
N LEU A 42 -1.12 -1.82 -9.09
CA LEU A 42 0.14 -2.44 -9.54
C LEU A 42 0.26 -2.46 -11.06
N TYR A 43 -0.82 -2.71 -11.78
CA TYR A 43 -0.86 -2.63 -13.24
C TYR A 43 -0.53 -1.23 -13.76
N ARG A 44 -0.99 -0.19 -13.06
CA ARG A 44 -0.68 1.20 -13.41
C ARG A 44 0.75 1.62 -13.05
N LEU A 45 1.32 1.01 -12.03
CA LEU A 45 2.69 1.29 -11.59
C LEU A 45 3.74 0.58 -12.45
N PHE A 46 3.45 -0.63 -12.90
CA PHE A 46 4.41 -1.52 -13.56
C PHE A 46 3.84 -2.11 -14.84
N GLU A 47 4.27 -1.59 -15.98
CA GLU A 47 3.77 -1.95 -17.31
C GLU A 47 3.82 -3.46 -17.59
N ASN A 48 4.87 -4.15 -17.14
CA ASN A 48 5.09 -5.57 -17.39
C ASN A 48 4.80 -6.48 -16.19
N ARG A 49 4.22 -5.96 -15.11
CA ARG A 49 3.99 -6.75 -13.88
C ARG A 49 3.16 -8.01 -14.12
N MET A 50 2.17 -7.93 -14.98
CA MET A 50 1.27 -9.05 -15.30
C MET A 50 1.91 -10.12 -16.20
N GLN A 51 3.08 -9.83 -16.77
CA GLN A 51 3.82 -10.78 -17.63
C GLN A 51 4.85 -11.59 -16.85
N ILE A 52 5.14 -11.18 -15.60
CA ILE A 52 6.09 -11.87 -14.73
C ILE A 52 5.43 -13.15 -14.19
N ASN A 53 6.10 -14.27 -14.31
CA ASN A 53 5.61 -15.55 -13.82
C ASN A 53 5.58 -15.53 -12.27
N GLU A 54 4.49 -16.03 -11.69
CA GLU A 54 4.33 -16.13 -10.25
C GLU A 54 5.43 -16.92 -9.57
N LYS A 55 5.94 -18.00 -10.22
CA LYS A 55 7.07 -18.79 -9.70
C LYS A 55 8.35 -17.98 -9.60
N ASP A 56 8.59 -17.08 -10.54
CA ASP A 56 9.78 -16.23 -10.51
C ASP A 56 9.69 -15.24 -9.35
N ILE A 57 8.50 -14.68 -9.11
CA ILE A 57 8.24 -13.83 -7.96
C ILE A 57 8.43 -14.62 -6.67
N GLU A 58 7.82 -15.80 -6.56
CA GLU A 58 7.94 -16.67 -5.39
C GLU A 58 9.40 -16.95 -5.05
N ASN A 59 10.22 -17.31 -6.04
CA ASN A 59 11.65 -17.57 -5.85
C ASN A 59 12.40 -16.37 -5.27
N VAL A 60 12.05 -15.17 -5.71
CA VAL A 60 12.69 -13.92 -5.25
C VAL A 60 12.32 -13.60 -3.80
N ILE A 61 11.08 -13.88 -3.40
CA ILE A 61 10.56 -13.46 -2.10
C ILE A 61 10.53 -14.55 -1.05
N ILE A 62 10.80 -15.81 -1.41
CA ILE A 62 10.55 -17.00 -0.55
C ILE A 62 11.20 -16.88 0.84
N ASN A 63 12.43 -16.40 0.92
CA ASN A 63 13.15 -16.24 2.19
C ASN A 63 12.47 -15.22 3.08
N HIS A 64 12.07 -14.09 2.54
CA HIS A 64 11.36 -13.04 3.29
C HIS A 64 9.99 -13.56 3.79
N VAL A 65 9.25 -14.24 2.93
CA VAL A 65 7.93 -14.79 3.29
C VAL A 65 8.05 -15.85 4.38
N ASN A 66 9.03 -16.75 4.28
CA ASN A 66 9.26 -17.76 5.30
C ASN A 66 9.60 -17.15 6.67
N GLU A 67 10.46 -16.13 6.71
CA GLU A 67 10.77 -15.41 7.93
C GLU A 67 9.54 -14.65 8.48
N TYR A 68 8.76 -14.02 7.62
CA TYR A 68 7.52 -13.39 8.01
C TYR A 68 6.54 -14.38 8.65
N LEU A 69 6.35 -15.57 8.03
CA LEU A 69 5.50 -16.63 8.55
C LEU A 69 5.99 -17.16 9.91
N ARG A 70 7.31 -17.28 10.09
CA ARG A 70 7.94 -17.74 11.32
C ARG A 70 7.78 -16.72 12.44
N LEU A 71 8.14 -15.46 12.18
CA LEU A 71 8.14 -14.40 13.19
C LEU A 71 6.73 -14.03 13.66
N ASN A 72 5.75 -14.11 12.78
CA ASN A 72 4.34 -13.82 13.11
C ASN A 72 3.57 -15.05 13.59
N HIS A 73 4.23 -16.20 13.75
CA HIS A 73 3.60 -17.44 14.23
C HIS A 73 2.35 -17.83 13.42
N ILE A 74 2.40 -17.65 12.07
CA ILE A 74 1.26 -17.91 11.21
C ILE A 74 0.88 -19.39 11.22
N PRO A 75 -0.38 -19.75 11.53
CA PRO A 75 -0.85 -21.13 11.51
C PRO A 75 -0.68 -21.78 10.14
N GLY A 76 -0.42 -23.11 10.13
CA GLY A 76 -0.22 -23.86 8.89
C GLY A 76 -1.36 -23.72 7.87
N SER A 77 -2.61 -23.64 8.35
CA SER A 77 -3.82 -23.46 7.53
C SER A 77 -3.90 -22.10 6.80
N GLU A 78 -3.14 -21.09 7.26
CA GLU A 78 -3.18 -19.75 6.68
C GLU A 78 -1.94 -19.42 5.84
N ARG A 79 -0.91 -20.25 5.91
CA ARG A 79 0.39 -19.96 5.29
C ARG A 79 0.30 -19.76 3.79
N GLU A 80 -0.46 -20.61 3.10
CA GLU A 80 -0.60 -20.52 1.64
C GLU A 80 -1.28 -19.21 1.23
N ARG A 81 -2.37 -18.85 1.92
CA ARG A 81 -3.07 -17.58 1.68
C ARG A 81 -2.17 -16.36 1.92
N VAL A 82 -1.28 -16.43 2.92
CA VAL A 82 -0.32 -15.36 3.18
C VAL A 82 0.72 -15.26 2.06
N LYS A 83 1.25 -16.39 1.59
CA LYS A 83 2.19 -16.43 0.45
C LYS A 83 1.57 -15.85 -0.82
N GLU A 84 0.36 -16.30 -1.18
CA GLU A 84 -0.42 -15.75 -2.30
C GLU A 84 -0.57 -14.21 -2.18
N GLY A 85 -0.84 -13.73 -0.97
CA GLY A 85 -0.93 -12.29 -0.70
C GLY A 85 0.38 -11.55 -1.02
N PHE A 86 1.52 -12.13 -0.70
CA PHE A 86 2.83 -11.56 -1.04
C PHE A 86 3.11 -11.59 -2.54
N ILE A 87 2.76 -12.67 -3.22
CA ILE A 87 2.89 -12.78 -4.69
C ILE A 87 2.00 -11.76 -5.38
N ASP A 88 0.74 -11.67 -4.99
CA ASP A 88 -0.25 -10.74 -5.57
C ASP A 88 0.18 -9.28 -5.43
N SER A 89 0.78 -8.90 -4.30
CA SER A 89 1.15 -7.52 -4.00
C SER A 89 2.57 -7.13 -4.39
N TRP A 90 3.42 -8.10 -4.79
CA TRP A 90 4.81 -7.84 -5.15
C TRP A 90 4.94 -6.71 -6.18
N PRO A 91 5.90 -5.78 -6.05
CA PRO A 91 7.07 -5.76 -5.15
C PRO A 91 6.80 -5.20 -3.74
N TYR A 92 5.58 -4.83 -3.43
CA TYR A 92 5.23 -4.32 -2.10
C TYR A 92 4.71 -5.43 -1.19
N ALA A 93 5.06 -5.36 0.09
CA ALA A 93 4.48 -6.24 1.09
C ALA A 93 2.97 -5.97 1.26
N PRO A 94 2.13 -6.99 1.41
CA PRO A 94 0.67 -6.82 1.50
C PRO A 94 0.24 -5.95 2.70
N HIS A 95 0.97 -6.02 3.80
CA HIS A 95 0.72 -5.18 4.98
C HIS A 95 1.08 -3.70 4.77
N LEU A 96 2.06 -3.39 3.90
CA LEU A 96 2.35 -2.01 3.50
C LEU A 96 1.18 -1.44 2.68
N LEU A 97 0.72 -2.16 1.65
CA LEU A 97 -0.42 -1.70 0.85
C LEU A 97 -1.67 -1.52 1.69
N LYS A 98 -1.92 -2.43 2.63
CA LYS A 98 -3.03 -2.30 3.57
C LYS A 98 -2.89 -1.06 4.47
N LEU A 99 -1.70 -0.83 5.01
CA LEU A 99 -1.43 0.34 5.85
C LEU A 99 -1.69 1.65 5.10
N LEU A 100 -1.19 1.75 3.88
CA LEU A 100 -1.39 2.93 3.04
C LEU A 100 -2.85 3.10 2.62
N ASP A 101 -3.54 2.01 2.26
CA ASP A 101 -4.97 2.01 1.94
C ASP A 101 -5.80 2.52 3.13
N ASP A 102 -5.50 2.02 4.34
CA ASP A 102 -6.23 2.38 5.55
C ASP A 102 -5.91 3.81 6.04
N GLN A 103 -4.72 4.35 5.79
CA GLN A 103 -4.31 5.67 6.28
C GLN A 103 -4.49 6.78 5.23
N VAL A 104 -4.19 6.52 3.97
CA VAL A 104 -4.24 7.52 2.90
C VAL A 104 -5.67 7.68 2.38
N LEU A 105 -6.41 6.57 2.24
CA LEU A 105 -7.77 6.61 1.71
C LEU A 105 -8.82 7.19 2.69
N ILE A 106 -8.54 7.22 3.98
CA ILE A 106 -9.43 7.83 4.98
C ILE A 106 -9.28 9.35 4.99
N ALA A 107 -8.13 9.88 4.61
CA ALA A 107 -7.80 11.29 4.79
C ALA A 107 -8.30 12.20 3.65
N THR A 108 -8.59 11.68 2.45
CA THR A 108 -8.90 12.50 1.28
C THR A 108 -9.93 11.86 0.35
N GLU A 109 -11.08 12.50 0.14
CA GLU A 109 -12.17 11.97 -0.71
C GLU A 109 -11.92 12.05 -2.22
N THR A 110 -10.92 12.77 -2.71
CA THR A 110 -10.84 13.11 -4.14
C THR A 110 -9.51 12.87 -4.87
N GLN A 111 -8.39 12.67 -4.17
CA GLN A 111 -7.07 12.46 -4.82
C GLN A 111 -6.38 11.15 -4.42
N GLU A 112 -7.04 10.31 -3.70
CA GLU A 112 -6.56 9.11 -3.01
C GLU A 112 -5.64 8.21 -3.85
N THR A 113 -6.07 7.84 -5.06
CA THR A 113 -5.30 6.91 -5.91
C THR A 113 -4.02 7.55 -6.46
N ARG A 114 -4.05 8.85 -6.76
CA ARG A 114 -2.90 9.57 -7.31
C ARG A 114 -1.79 9.73 -6.27
N ASP A 115 -2.17 10.10 -5.05
CA ASP A 115 -1.24 10.27 -3.96
C ASP A 115 -0.62 8.94 -3.55
N LEU A 116 -1.43 7.87 -3.52
CA LEU A 116 -0.94 6.52 -3.26
C LEU A 116 0.06 6.05 -4.33
N ILE A 117 -0.21 6.30 -5.61
CA ILE A 117 0.72 6.01 -6.71
C ILE A 117 2.04 6.76 -6.51
N ARG A 118 2.00 8.04 -6.18
CA ARG A 118 3.19 8.87 -5.96
C ARG A 118 4.04 8.33 -4.82
N ILE A 119 3.43 8.03 -3.68
CA ILE A 119 4.10 7.46 -2.51
C ILE A 119 4.78 6.14 -2.85
N LEU A 120 4.08 5.24 -3.54
CA LEU A 120 4.61 3.94 -3.94
C LEU A 120 5.75 4.05 -4.95
N VAL A 121 5.66 4.98 -5.91
CA VAL A 121 6.74 5.25 -6.87
C VAL A 121 8.00 5.74 -6.17
N ASP A 122 7.87 6.67 -5.23
CA ASP A 122 9.01 7.27 -4.55
C ASP A 122 9.73 6.23 -3.67
N VAL A 123 9.00 5.46 -2.87
CA VAL A 123 9.63 4.37 -2.09
C VAL A 123 10.22 3.27 -2.98
N PHE A 124 9.60 2.95 -4.12
CA PHE A 124 10.13 1.98 -5.06
C PHE A 124 11.48 2.41 -5.63
N LYS A 125 11.62 3.66 -6.04
CA LYS A 125 12.87 4.18 -6.63
C LYS A 125 14.07 4.06 -5.69
N THR A 126 13.83 4.19 -4.40
CA THR A 126 14.87 4.11 -3.37
C THR A 126 15.15 2.69 -2.91
N ALA A 127 14.11 1.88 -2.66
CA ALA A 127 14.23 0.57 -2.03
C ALA A 127 14.45 -0.61 -2.99
N ALA A 128 13.96 -0.54 -4.24
CA ALA A 128 13.94 -1.69 -5.14
C ALA A 128 15.31 -2.23 -5.55
N LYS A 129 16.39 -1.47 -5.37
CA LYS A 129 17.76 -1.93 -5.66
C LYS A 129 18.34 -2.77 -4.54
N GLU A 130 17.86 -2.61 -3.33
CA GLU A 130 18.43 -3.19 -2.12
C GLU A 130 17.57 -4.29 -1.52
N SER A 131 16.26 -4.23 -1.76
CA SER A 131 15.31 -5.17 -1.18
C SER A 131 14.45 -5.86 -2.23
N PRO A 132 14.25 -7.19 -2.14
CA PRO A 132 13.35 -7.94 -3.01
C PRO A 132 11.87 -7.67 -2.74
N ILE A 133 11.54 -7.13 -1.57
CA ILE A 133 10.20 -6.72 -1.15
C ILE A 133 10.29 -5.37 -0.44
N ILE A 134 9.42 -4.46 -0.82
CA ILE A 134 9.30 -3.15 -0.20
C ILE A 134 8.30 -3.21 0.95
N THR A 135 8.73 -2.76 2.10
CA THR A 135 7.98 -2.77 3.37
C THR A 135 7.83 -1.36 3.94
N ALA A 136 7.15 -1.21 5.07
CA ALA A 136 7.09 0.07 5.78
C ALA A 136 8.46 0.53 6.32
N ALA A 137 9.42 -0.38 6.49
CA ALA A 137 10.77 -0.06 6.95
C ALA A 137 11.61 0.69 5.89
N ASP A 138 11.20 0.61 4.62
CA ASP A 138 11.88 1.31 3.52
C ASP A 138 11.53 2.80 3.43
N PHE A 139 10.56 3.25 4.24
CA PHE A 139 10.26 4.66 4.42
C PHE A 139 11.23 5.27 5.43
N SER A 140 12.22 5.97 4.94
CA SER A 140 13.24 6.61 5.79
C SER A 140 12.91 8.07 6.05
N ILE A 141 12.97 8.48 7.33
CA ILE A 141 12.84 9.91 7.71
C ILE A 141 14.08 10.73 7.37
N THR A 142 15.21 10.05 7.11
CA THR A 142 16.50 10.67 6.76
C THR A 142 16.71 10.81 5.25
N ASN A 143 15.89 10.12 4.45
CA ASN A 143 15.92 10.19 2.99
C ASN A 143 14.58 10.74 2.48
N GLU A 144 14.57 11.98 2.04
CA GLU A 144 13.38 12.66 1.54
C GLU A 144 12.79 11.98 0.29
N ASP A 145 13.61 11.30 -0.50
CA ASP A 145 13.19 10.59 -1.70
C ASP A 145 12.54 9.24 -1.41
N SER A 146 12.51 8.77 -0.16
CA SER A 146 11.97 7.47 0.24
C SER A 146 10.44 7.40 0.35
N GLY A 147 9.71 8.37 -0.17
CA GLY A 147 8.26 8.43 -0.12
C GLY A 147 7.69 9.06 1.17
N VAL A 148 8.52 9.37 2.17
CA VAL A 148 8.07 10.03 3.42
C VAL A 148 7.51 11.41 3.14
N SER A 149 8.18 12.22 2.31
CA SER A 149 7.70 13.55 1.94
C SER A 149 6.36 13.47 1.22
N SER A 150 6.22 12.58 0.25
CA SER A 150 4.97 12.37 -0.47
C SER A 150 3.83 11.89 0.45
N LEU A 151 4.14 11.01 1.41
CA LEU A 151 3.17 10.55 2.41
C LEU A 151 2.72 11.71 3.32
N LEU A 152 3.65 12.52 3.82
CA LEU A 152 3.35 13.65 4.69
C LEU A 152 2.57 14.75 3.96
N ASP A 153 2.89 15.01 2.69
CA ASP A 153 2.13 15.96 1.87
C ASP A 153 0.69 15.52 1.66
N SER A 154 0.46 14.21 1.54
CA SER A 154 -0.86 13.65 1.27
C SER A 154 -1.76 13.59 2.51
N VAL A 155 -1.20 13.28 3.70
CA VAL A 155 -2.01 12.97 4.89
C VAL A 155 -1.70 13.84 6.11
N ALA A 156 -0.53 14.49 6.16
CA ALA A 156 -0.07 15.14 7.37
C ALA A 156 -0.59 16.58 7.50
N ASN A 157 -1.13 16.88 8.65
CA ASN A 157 -1.35 18.27 9.10
C ASN A 157 -0.04 18.88 9.62
N GLN A 158 -0.07 20.18 9.97
CA GLN A 158 1.12 20.90 10.47
C GLN A 158 1.73 20.26 11.73
N LEU A 159 0.90 19.71 12.61
CA LEU A 159 1.37 19.03 13.82
C LEU A 159 2.19 17.77 13.49
N GLN A 160 1.74 16.98 12.53
CA GLN A 160 2.43 15.77 12.10
C GLN A 160 3.75 16.08 11.41
N ARG A 161 3.83 17.15 10.63
CA ARG A 161 5.09 17.65 10.05
C ARG A 161 6.09 18.07 11.12
N ASN A 162 5.64 18.79 12.14
CA ASN A 162 6.49 19.17 13.28
C ASN A 162 7.00 17.95 14.06
N LEU A 163 6.19 16.88 14.17
CA LEU A 163 6.61 15.61 14.78
C LEU A 163 7.69 14.90 13.95
N ARG A 164 7.60 14.94 12.62
CA ARG A 164 8.67 14.44 11.74
C ARG A 164 9.99 15.15 12.02
N ASP A 165 10.00 16.47 12.05
CA ASP A 165 11.22 17.25 12.28
C ASP A 165 11.82 16.99 13.65
N LYS A 166 10.98 16.74 14.66
CA LYS A 166 11.42 16.34 15.98
C LYS A 166 12.00 14.94 16.00
N ALA A 167 11.37 13.98 15.28
CA ALA A 167 11.86 12.62 15.16
C ALA A 167 13.22 12.58 14.44
N LEU A 168 13.40 13.36 13.38
CA LEU A 168 14.66 13.47 12.66
C LEU A 168 15.78 13.98 13.57
N ARG A 169 15.55 15.06 14.29
CA ARG A 169 16.54 15.60 15.26
C ARG A 169 16.91 14.59 16.35
N ASN A 170 15.93 13.85 16.87
CA ASN A 170 16.20 12.81 17.86
C ASN A 170 17.02 11.65 17.25
N PHE A 171 16.73 11.25 16.02
CA PHE A 171 17.48 10.22 15.31
C PHE A 171 18.95 10.64 15.13
N GLU A 172 19.19 11.86 14.66
CA GLU A 172 20.54 12.41 14.47
C GLU A 172 21.32 12.45 15.80
N ALA A 173 20.68 12.91 16.88
CA ALA A 173 21.31 12.94 18.19
C ALA A 173 21.69 11.55 18.72
N VAL A 174 20.85 10.54 18.51
CA VAL A 174 21.15 9.14 18.91
C VAL A 174 22.27 8.57 18.05
N ARG A 175 22.23 8.77 16.73
CA ARG A 175 23.27 8.32 15.80
C ARG A 175 24.63 8.89 16.19
N ASP A 176 24.69 10.19 16.45
CA ASP A 176 25.94 10.89 16.81
C ASP A 176 26.46 10.41 18.18
N ALA A 177 25.58 10.16 19.14
CA ALA A 177 25.97 9.59 20.43
C ALA A 177 26.57 8.19 20.29
N ILE A 178 26.01 7.32 19.43
CA ILE A 178 26.53 5.98 19.17
C ILE A 178 27.88 6.07 18.46
N SER A 179 28.00 6.91 17.42
CA SER A 179 29.25 7.06 16.65
C SER A 179 30.40 7.61 17.48
N ASN A 180 30.12 8.45 18.50
CA ASN A 180 31.13 9.01 19.39
C ASN A 180 31.51 8.06 20.53
N SER A 181 30.78 6.94 20.69
CA SER A 181 31.01 5.93 21.73
C SER A 181 31.83 4.74 21.22
N SER A 182 32.18 4.72 19.96
CA SER A 182 32.99 3.69 19.27
C SER A 182 34.41 4.19 19.05
#